data_7df35f4007218cfef280edf9cd292bb9
#
_entry.id   7df35f4007218cfef280edf9cd292bb9
#
_cell.length_a   1.000
_cell.length_b   1.000
_cell.length_c   1.000
_cell.angle_alpha   90.00
_cell.angle_beta   90.00
_cell.angle_gamma   90.00
#
_symmetry.space_group_name_H-M   'P 1'
#
loop_
_entity.id
_entity.type
_entity.pdbx_description
1 polymer ?
#
loop_
_entity_poly.entity_id
_entity_poly.type
_entity_poly.pdbx_seq_one_letter_code
_entity_poly.pdbx_strand_id
1 'polypeptide(L)'
;MPVIFLAGFLASLTGETINAYIVSKLKTKMKGKDYWKRSFQATVTGEFFYILIAYPIIFFTKVDWSHLLLIMASSFLIKFTVIIPYLFVECIAVDFLKTSEGVDHYDIGTNYNPFQFSVRKCKEPPLLKVVNKVKE
;
A
#
# COMPACT_ATOMS: atom_id res chain seq x y z
N MET A 1 -16.67 23.48 6.96
CA MET A 1 -16.84 22.04 6.67
C MET A 1 -16.18 21.56 5.35
N PRO A 2 -16.26 22.25 4.19
CA PRO A 2 -15.67 21.74 2.95
C PRO A 2 -14.15 21.55 2.99
N VAL A 3 -13.42 22.39 3.71
CA VAL A 3 -11.95 22.32 3.82
C VAL A 3 -11.49 21.01 4.50
N ILE A 4 -12.17 20.56 5.54
CA ILE A 4 -11.86 19.32 6.26
C ILE A 4 -12.06 18.12 5.34
N PHE A 5 -13.16 18.13 4.59
CA PHE A 5 -13.45 17.06 3.62
C PHE A 5 -12.40 17.00 2.50
N LEU A 6 -12.07 18.14 1.91
CA LEU A 6 -11.05 18.22 0.86
C LEU A 6 -9.65 17.82 1.38
N ALA A 7 -9.28 18.26 2.56
CA ALA A 7 -8.01 17.90 3.19
C ALA A 7 -7.91 16.38 3.42
N GLY A 8 -8.97 15.78 4.00
CA GLY A 8 -9.04 14.34 4.22
C GLY A 8 -9.01 13.56 2.91
N PHE A 9 -9.75 14.01 1.90
CA PHE A 9 -9.77 13.37 0.58
C PHE A 9 -8.39 13.39 -0.11
N LEU A 10 -7.74 14.56 -0.18
CA LEU A 10 -6.42 14.69 -0.78
C LEU A 10 -5.35 13.88 -0.03
N ALA A 11 -5.40 13.91 1.31
CA ALA A 11 -4.50 13.14 2.14
C ALA A 11 -4.70 11.62 1.96
N SER A 12 -5.97 11.15 1.89
CA SER A 12 -6.28 9.74 1.60
C SER A 12 -5.78 9.32 0.23
N LEU A 13 -6.07 10.07 -0.82
CA LEU A 13 -5.58 9.76 -2.17
C LEU A 13 -4.05 9.65 -2.20
N THR A 14 -3.36 10.57 -1.54
CA THR A 14 -1.89 10.56 -1.49
C THR A 14 -1.37 9.37 -0.70
N GLY A 15 -1.92 9.13 0.50
CA GLY A 15 -1.51 8.02 1.37
C GLY A 15 -1.74 6.66 0.71
N GLU A 16 -2.93 6.44 0.12
CA GLU A 16 -3.28 5.20 -0.58
C GLU A 16 -2.44 4.98 -1.85
N THR A 17 -2.16 6.04 -2.61
CA THR A 17 -1.30 5.95 -3.80
C THR A 17 0.13 5.54 -3.42
N ILE A 18 0.68 6.13 -2.36
CA ILE A 18 2.01 5.78 -1.84
C ILE A 18 2.01 4.35 -1.31
N ASN A 19 1.00 3.96 -0.55
CA ASN A 19 0.84 2.60 -0.03
C ASN A 19 0.83 1.58 -1.19
N ALA A 20 -0.05 1.76 -2.18
CA ALA A 20 -0.16 0.89 -3.35
C ALA A 20 1.17 0.80 -4.13
N TYR A 21 1.85 1.92 -4.34
CA TYR A 21 3.14 1.96 -5.02
C TYR A 21 4.21 1.15 -4.27
N ILE A 22 4.30 1.32 -2.94
CA ILE A 22 5.28 0.61 -2.09
C ILE A 22 4.99 -0.89 -2.08
N VAL A 23 3.73 -1.31 -1.88
CA VAL A 23 3.32 -2.72 -1.91
C VAL A 23 3.72 -3.37 -3.24
N SER A 24 3.41 -2.71 -4.35
CA SER A 24 3.71 -3.22 -5.69
C SER A 24 5.21 -3.35 -5.94
N LYS A 25 5.97 -2.31 -5.61
CA LYS A 25 7.43 -2.29 -5.77
C LYS A 25 8.13 -3.33 -4.88
N LEU A 26 7.69 -3.46 -3.63
CA LEU A 26 8.24 -4.46 -2.72
C LEU A 26 7.84 -5.89 -3.13
N LYS A 27 6.64 -6.08 -3.69
CA LYS A 27 6.21 -7.39 -4.22
C LYS A 27 7.20 -7.91 -5.26
N THR A 28 7.61 -7.07 -6.19
CA THR A 28 8.58 -7.44 -7.23
C THR A 28 9.98 -7.67 -6.64
N LYS A 29 10.43 -6.78 -5.73
CA LYS A 29 11.75 -6.89 -5.11
C LYS A 29 11.90 -8.14 -4.25
N MET A 30 10.85 -8.52 -3.52
CA MET A 30 10.85 -9.69 -2.61
C MET A 30 10.34 -10.97 -3.27
N LYS A 31 10.11 -10.97 -4.60
CA LYS A 31 9.66 -12.13 -5.38
C LYS A 31 8.42 -12.81 -4.76
N GLY A 32 7.47 -12.02 -4.29
CA GLY A 32 6.23 -12.51 -3.68
C GLY A 32 6.35 -13.02 -2.24
N LYS A 33 7.57 -13.10 -1.67
CA LYS A 33 7.78 -13.57 -0.30
C LYS A 33 7.51 -12.47 0.74
N ASP A 34 7.36 -12.87 2.00
CA ASP A 34 7.23 -11.97 3.16
C ASP A 34 6.16 -10.88 2.99
N TYR A 35 4.94 -11.31 2.66
CA TYR A 35 3.79 -10.40 2.49
C TYR A 35 3.61 -9.45 3.68
N TRP A 36 3.75 -9.97 4.90
CA TRP A 36 3.60 -9.22 6.14
C TRP A 36 4.53 -8.00 6.22
N LYS A 37 5.83 -8.18 5.95
CA LYS A 37 6.81 -7.09 6.00
C LYS A 37 6.50 -6.00 4.97
N ARG A 38 6.08 -6.42 3.79
CA ARG A 38 5.74 -5.54 2.68
C ARG A 38 4.51 -4.71 2.99
N SER A 39 3.43 -5.36 3.47
CA SER A 39 2.18 -4.68 3.82
C SER A 39 2.41 -3.73 5.00
N PHE A 40 3.11 -4.17 6.04
CA PHE A 40 3.46 -3.33 7.19
C PHE A 40 4.21 -2.06 6.78
N GLN A 41 5.29 -2.17 6.00
CA GLN A 41 6.07 -1.01 5.57
C GLN A 41 5.23 -0.05 4.72
N ALA A 42 4.43 -0.57 3.81
CA ALA A 42 3.60 0.24 2.94
C ALA A 42 2.52 0.98 3.73
N THR A 43 1.81 0.30 4.63
CA THR A 43 0.74 0.88 5.44
C THR A 43 1.28 1.95 6.38
N VAL A 44 2.38 1.68 7.10
CA VAL A 44 3.01 2.67 8.01
C VAL A 44 3.46 3.91 7.24
N THR A 45 4.04 3.73 6.06
CA THR A 45 4.48 4.85 5.22
C THR A 45 3.28 5.64 4.69
N GLY A 46 2.24 4.98 4.19
CA GLY A 46 1.01 5.62 3.72
C GLY A 46 0.34 6.46 4.81
N GLU A 47 0.21 5.92 6.02
CA GLU A 47 -0.34 6.62 7.18
C GLU A 47 0.51 7.81 7.62
N PHE A 48 1.82 7.68 7.56
CA PHE A 48 2.72 8.79 7.86
C PHE A 48 2.47 9.97 6.91
N PHE A 49 2.39 9.73 5.61
CA PHE A 49 2.09 10.78 4.63
C PHE A 49 0.67 11.34 4.77
N TYR A 50 -0.30 10.48 5.07
CA TYR A 50 -1.66 10.92 5.37
C TYR A 50 -1.70 11.94 6.51
N ILE A 51 -1.08 11.63 7.65
CA ILE A 51 -1.02 12.50 8.82
C ILE A 51 -0.28 13.79 8.49
N LEU A 52 0.85 13.71 7.78
CA LEU A 52 1.67 14.85 7.41
C LEU A 52 0.92 15.88 6.54
N ILE A 53 -0.02 15.40 5.72
CA ILE A 53 -0.80 16.26 4.82
C ILE A 53 -2.11 16.72 5.48
N ALA A 54 -2.89 15.80 6.07
CA ALA A 54 -4.22 16.10 6.60
C ALA A 54 -4.18 17.04 7.80
N TYR A 55 -3.31 16.75 8.76
CA TYR A 55 -3.33 17.45 10.05
C TYR A 55 -2.93 18.93 9.95
N PRO A 56 -1.86 19.31 9.23
CA PRO A 56 -1.55 20.72 9.05
C PRO A 56 -2.68 21.47 8.35
N ILE A 57 -3.29 20.90 7.30
CA ILE A 57 -4.37 21.58 6.57
C ILE A 57 -5.60 21.79 7.46
N ILE A 58 -5.95 20.81 8.30
CA ILE A 58 -7.13 20.87 9.16
C ILE A 58 -6.93 21.79 10.35
N PHE A 59 -5.74 21.79 10.94
CA PHE A 59 -5.47 22.43 12.24
C PHE A 59 -4.61 23.70 12.16
N PHE A 60 -4.08 24.06 10.98
CA PHE A 60 -3.14 25.17 10.78
C PHE A 60 -3.58 26.49 11.43
N THR A 61 -4.88 26.80 11.39
CA THR A 61 -5.43 28.06 11.94
C THR A 61 -6.07 27.90 13.32
N LYS A 62 -6.06 26.69 13.91
CA LYS A 62 -6.83 26.39 15.12
C LYS A 62 -5.98 26.04 16.33
N VAL A 63 -4.73 25.62 16.12
CA VAL A 63 -3.88 25.06 17.16
C VAL A 63 -2.43 25.52 16.97
N ASP A 64 -1.73 25.79 18.08
CA ASP A 64 -0.30 26.09 18.06
C ASP A 64 0.53 24.91 17.56
N TRP A 65 1.69 25.21 16.96
CA TRP A 65 2.57 24.20 16.37
C TRP A 65 2.99 23.08 17.34
N SER A 66 3.23 23.41 18.62
CA SER A 66 3.59 22.43 19.64
C SER A 66 2.47 21.43 19.91
N HIS A 67 1.23 21.92 19.99
CA HIS A 67 0.04 21.08 20.16
C HIS A 67 -0.28 20.28 18.90
N LEU A 68 -0.07 20.86 17.72
CA LEU A 68 -0.25 20.17 16.46
C LEU A 68 0.67 18.95 16.34
N LEU A 69 1.97 19.10 16.66
CA LEU A 69 2.92 17.99 16.65
C LEU A 69 2.53 16.89 17.65
N LEU A 70 2.05 17.26 18.83
CA LEU A 70 1.57 16.30 19.83
C LEU A 70 0.36 15.51 19.32
N ILE A 71 -0.61 16.18 18.69
CA ILE A 71 -1.79 15.57 18.09
C ILE A 71 -1.38 14.61 16.96
N MET A 72 -0.46 15.02 16.09
CA MET A 72 0.04 14.18 15.00
C MET A 72 0.74 12.92 15.54
N ALA A 73 1.62 13.08 16.54
CA ALA A 73 2.34 11.96 17.15
C ALA A 73 1.40 10.99 17.87
N SER A 74 0.46 11.49 18.67
CA SER A 74 -0.52 10.65 19.36
C SER A 74 -1.43 9.90 18.39
N SER A 75 -1.89 10.57 17.34
CA SER A 75 -2.71 9.94 16.29
C SER A 75 -1.95 8.86 15.54
N PHE A 76 -0.67 9.08 15.24
CA PHE A 76 0.18 8.07 14.62
C PHE A 76 0.34 6.84 15.52
N LEU A 77 0.60 7.03 16.82
CA LEU A 77 0.71 5.93 17.78
C LEU A 77 -0.57 5.12 17.92
N ILE A 78 -1.72 5.78 17.99
CA ILE A 78 -3.03 5.11 18.06
C ILE A 78 -3.25 4.27 16.79
N LYS A 79 -3.06 4.85 15.61
CA LYS A 79 -3.20 4.15 14.33
C LYS A 79 -2.21 3.00 14.21
N PHE A 80 -0.96 3.20 14.63
CA PHE A 80 0.05 2.14 14.63
C PHE A 80 -0.38 0.94 15.48
N THR A 81 -1.00 1.17 16.63
CA THR A 81 -1.53 0.09 17.49
C THR A 81 -2.66 -0.70 16.80
N VAL A 82 -3.47 -0.03 15.99
CA VAL A 82 -4.57 -0.68 15.23
C VAL A 82 -4.05 -1.41 13.98
N ILE A 83 -2.98 -0.93 13.37
CA ILE A 83 -2.38 -1.57 12.18
C ILE A 83 -1.91 -3.00 12.47
N ILE A 84 -1.38 -3.28 13.65
CA ILE A 84 -0.83 -4.60 14.01
C ILE A 84 -1.89 -5.72 13.92
N PRO A 85 -3.04 -5.64 14.62
CA PRO A 85 -4.08 -6.67 14.50
C PRO A 85 -4.71 -6.72 13.10
N TYR A 86 -4.84 -5.58 12.42
CA TYR A 86 -5.35 -5.53 11.05
C TYR A 86 -4.46 -6.31 10.08
N LEU A 87 -3.14 -6.12 10.15
CA LEU A 87 -2.17 -6.87 9.35
C LEU A 87 -2.23 -8.38 9.60
N PHE A 88 -2.49 -8.80 10.83
CA PHE A 88 -2.63 -10.22 11.14
C PHE A 88 -3.81 -10.84 10.40
N VAL A 89 -4.97 -10.17 10.41
CA VAL A 89 -6.15 -10.59 9.64
C VAL A 89 -5.88 -10.59 8.14
N GLU A 90 -5.20 -9.56 7.62
CA GLU A 90 -4.84 -9.43 6.21
C GLU A 90 -3.90 -10.57 5.77
N CYS A 91 -2.92 -10.96 6.58
CA CYS A 91 -2.04 -12.08 6.28
C CYS A 91 -2.80 -13.41 6.18
N ILE A 92 -3.71 -13.68 7.12
CA ILE A 92 -4.55 -14.88 7.07
C ILE A 92 -5.40 -14.91 5.79
N ALA A 93 -6.01 -13.78 5.42
CA ALA A 93 -6.81 -13.68 4.20
C ALA A 93 -5.97 -13.93 2.94
N VAL A 94 -4.76 -13.37 2.86
CA VAL A 94 -3.86 -13.56 1.72
C VAL A 94 -3.35 -15.01 1.63
N ASP A 95 -3.01 -15.64 2.76
CA ASP A 95 -2.57 -17.04 2.77
C ASP A 95 -3.72 -17.98 2.37
N PHE A 96 -4.94 -17.68 2.79
CA PHE A 96 -6.13 -18.40 2.36
C PHE A 96 -6.35 -18.29 0.84
N LEU A 97 -6.26 -17.07 0.29
CA LEU A 97 -6.40 -16.84 -1.16
C LEU A 97 -5.31 -17.55 -1.96
N LYS A 98 -4.05 -17.48 -1.54
CA LYS A 98 -2.94 -18.19 -2.19
C LYS A 98 -3.13 -19.70 -2.21
N THR A 99 -3.64 -20.26 -1.11
CA THR A 99 -3.91 -21.69 -1.00
C THR A 99 -5.08 -22.10 -1.90
N SER A 100 -6.11 -21.26 -2.00
CA SER A 100 -7.30 -21.49 -2.82
C SER A 100 -7.00 -21.38 -4.33
N GLU A 101 -6.19 -20.41 -4.74
CA GLU A 101 -5.86 -20.18 -6.15
C GLU A 101 -4.68 -21.03 -6.66
N GLY A 102 -3.84 -21.54 -5.75
CA GLY A 102 -2.70 -22.40 -6.08
C GLY A 102 -1.57 -21.71 -6.86
N VAL A 103 -1.67 -20.41 -7.10
CA VAL A 103 -0.72 -19.66 -7.93
C VAL A 103 -0.38 -18.30 -7.29
N ASP A 104 0.91 -18.04 -7.12
CA ASP A 104 1.41 -16.72 -6.71
C ASP A 104 1.91 -15.96 -7.95
N HIS A 105 1.03 -15.16 -8.55
CA HIS A 105 1.40 -14.33 -9.70
C HIS A 105 2.14 -13.07 -9.25
N TYR A 106 3.35 -12.88 -9.76
CA TYR A 106 4.07 -11.61 -9.65
C TYR A 106 4.63 -11.20 -11.02
N ASP A 107 4.43 -9.94 -11.35
CA ASP A 107 4.86 -9.39 -12.63
C ASP A 107 6.35 -9.03 -12.61
N ILE A 108 7.10 -9.49 -13.61
CA ILE A 108 8.51 -9.15 -13.79
C ILE A 108 8.61 -8.06 -14.85
N GLY A 109 9.20 -6.91 -14.48
CA GLY A 109 9.44 -5.80 -15.41
C GLY A 109 8.26 -4.84 -15.60
N THR A 110 7.35 -4.80 -14.65
CA THR A 110 6.21 -3.87 -14.64
C THR A 110 6.66 -2.44 -14.33
N ASN A 111 6.13 -1.48 -15.08
CA ASN A 111 6.34 -0.07 -14.81
C ASN A 111 5.27 0.42 -13.82
N TYR A 112 5.69 0.78 -12.62
CA TYR A 112 4.81 1.20 -11.51
C TYR A 112 4.41 2.69 -11.55
N ASN A 113 4.51 3.35 -12.72
CA ASN A 113 4.07 4.73 -12.85
C ASN A 113 2.53 4.79 -12.84
N PRO A 114 1.88 5.37 -11.80
CA PRO A 114 0.42 5.39 -11.67
C PRO A 114 -0.27 6.23 -12.76
N PHE A 115 0.48 7.08 -13.47
CA PHE A 115 -0.04 7.91 -14.56
C PHE A 115 0.16 7.31 -15.96
N GLN A 116 0.64 6.08 -16.05
CA GLN A 116 0.84 5.42 -17.34
C GLN A 116 -0.39 4.59 -17.72
N PHE A 117 -1.21 5.12 -18.60
CA PHE A 117 -2.40 4.46 -19.16
C PHE A 117 -2.11 3.47 -20.31
N SER A 118 -0.83 3.17 -20.56
CA SER A 118 -0.44 2.21 -21.61
C SER A 118 -0.50 0.79 -21.10
N VAL A 119 -1.43 -0.01 -21.61
CA VAL A 119 -1.51 -1.44 -21.33
C VAL A 119 -0.42 -2.17 -22.12
N ARG A 120 0.69 -2.49 -21.48
CA ARG A 120 1.64 -3.45 -22.05
C ARG A 120 1.07 -4.86 -21.86
N LYS A 121 0.97 -5.63 -22.94
CA LYS A 121 0.64 -7.06 -22.85
C LYS A 121 1.67 -7.72 -21.91
N CYS A 122 1.18 -8.36 -20.85
CA CYS A 122 2.01 -9.14 -19.93
C CYS A 122 2.77 -10.19 -20.77
N LYS A 123 4.08 -10.25 -20.61
CA LYS A 123 4.84 -11.39 -21.16
C LYS A 123 4.39 -12.63 -20.39
N GLU A 124 3.93 -13.63 -21.12
CA GLU A 124 3.56 -14.92 -20.54
C GLU A 124 4.67 -15.44 -19.63
N PRO A 125 4.36 -15.91 -18.42
CA PRO A 125 5.35 -16.47 -17.53
C PRO A 125 6.05 -17.65 -18.20
N PRO A 126 7.38 -17.82 -18.01
CA PRO A 126 8.16 -18.84 -18.72
C PRO A 126 7.68 -20.27 -18.51
N LEU A 127 6.90 -20.52 -17.44
CA LEU A 127 6.33 -21.82 -17.13
C LEU A 127 5.25 -22.30 -18.12
N LEU A 128 4.48 -21.37 -18.72
CA LEU A 128 3.49 -21.74 -19.74
C LEU A 128 4.14 -22.17 -21.06
N LYS A 129 5.34 -21.66 -21.35
CA LYS A 129 6.11 -22.09 -22.53
C LYS A 129 6.63 -23.53 -22.40
N VAL A 130 6.91 -24.01 -21.20
CA VAL A 130 7.39 -25.37 -20.94
C VAL A 130 6.25 -26.37 -21.06
N VAL A 131 5.06 -26.04 -20.55
CA VAL A 131 3.88 -26.93 -20.60
C VAL A 131 3.40 -27.14 -22.05
N ASN A 132 3.44 -26.11 -22.88
CA ASN A 132 3.05 -26.24 -24.30
C ASN A 132 4.07 -27.01 -25.13
N LYS A 133 5.34 -27.01 -24.73
CA LYS A 133 6.40 -27.77 -25.43
C LYS A 133 6.44 -29.27 -25.09
N VAL A 134 5.76 -29.69 -24.04
CA VAL A 134 5.62 -31.09 -23.62
C VAL A 134 4.36 -31.75 -24.22
N LYS A 135 3.47 -30.94 -24.85
CA LYS A 135 2.26 -31.41 -25.53
C LYS A 135 2.40 -31.58 -27.07
N GLU A 136 3.53 -31.16 -27.62
CA GLU A 136 3.94 -31.46 -29.00
C GLU A 136 4.88 -32.68 -29.04
#